data_398cdc4c07714297e28fe23b9e7a5877
#
_entry.id   398cdc4c07714297e28fe23b9e7a5877
#
_cell.length_a   1.000
_cell.length_b   1.000
_cell.length_c   1.000
_cell.angle_alpha   90.00
_cell.angle_beta   90.00
_cell.angle_gamma   90.00
#
_symmetry.space_group_name_H-M   'P 1'
#
loop_
_entity.id
_entity.type
_entity.pdbx_description
1 polymer ?
#
loop_
_entity_poly.entity_id
_entity_poly.type
_entity_poly.pdbx_seq_one_letter_code
_entity_poly.pdbx_strand_id
1 'polypeptide(L)'
;MNILVGMSGGVDSSTTAKLLKEAGHHVIGATMAIWGDKGVMKNMKASTHGACLGPDEKEDIESARKVCEEIGIEFHVFDCAAQYDEIVLKNFKKEYLAGRTPNPCIWCNSLIKFDILPSLAKMNGIEFDKFATGHYARIEKGENGRYQLLRGVSPHKDQSYFLYRLRQDQLANIMLPLGGYTKEEIREKAKSFGLQVADKPDSQDFYAGDYNELLDVKPKKGNIVDMDGNILGEHDGIWNYTIGQRKGLGIAATEALYVVELRNETNEVVVGFKDKTFKDRLVAFDMSWLSIENLDKEIKCQAKIRSTQQPTNVTARPLDNGEVEVIFEDMQKSIAPGQSVVLYDGDVVLGGGIIKAGE
;
A
#
# COMPACT_ATOMS: atom_id res chain seq x y z
N MET A 1 -2.27 20.35 21.94
CA MET A 1 -3.23 19.34 21.48
C MET A 1 -2.84 17.97 22.01
N ASN A 2 -3.81 17.07 22.18
CA ASN A 2 -3.55 15.67 22.44
C ASN A 2 -3.42 14.95 21.08
N ILE A 3 -2.31 14.27 20.85
CA ILE A 3 -2.05 13.61 19.56
C ILE A 3 -1.75 12.14 19.78
N LEU A 4 -2.58 11.28 19.19
CA LEU A 4 -2.33 9.84 19.12
C LEU A 4 -1.38 9.57 17.96
N VAL A 5 -0.25 8.88 18.19
CA VAL A 5 0.74 8.55 17.15
C VAL A 5 0.77 7.06 16.90
N GLY A 6 0.59 6.66 15.66
CA GLY A 6 0.76 5.27 15.22
C GLY A 6 2.23 4.87 15.24
N MET A 7 2.61 4.00 16.19
CA MET A 7 3.96 3.55 16.44
C MET A 7 4.21 2.18 15.82
N SER A 8 5.21 2.07 14.96
CA SER A 8 5.63 0.81 14.33
C SER A 8 6.96 0.25 14.86
N GLY A 9 7.58 0.94 15.83
CA GLY A 9 8.93 0.60 16.30
C GLY A 9 10.06 0.92 15.30
N GLY A 10 9.75 1.59 14.19
CA GLY A 10 10.71 2.06 13.20
C GLY A 10 11.10 3.53 13.39
N VAL A 11 12.13 3.98 12.66
CA VAL A 11 12.68 5.35 12.76
C VAL A 11 11.64 6.43 12.49
N ASP A 12 10.76 6.23 11.51
CA ASP A 12 9.81 7.25 11.06
C ASP A 12 8.74 7.56 12.11
N SER A 13 8.07 6.53 12.66
CA SER A 13 7.07 6.72 13.69
C SER A 13 7.67 7.28 14.99
N SER A 14 8.87 6.83 15.33
CA SER A 14 9.61 7.29 16.52
C SER A 14 10.00 8.77 16.40
N THR A 15 10.52 9.17 15.24
CA THR A 15 10.85 10.56 14.96
C THR A 15 9.60 11.44 14.93
N THR A 16 8.50 10.94 14.38
CA THR A 16 7.20 11.64 14.40
C THR A 16 6.73 11.93 15.82
N ALA A 17 6.75 10.93 16.70
CA ALA A 17 6.35 11.10 18.10
C ALA A 17 7.23 12.12 18.84
N LYS A 18 8.55 12.04 18.61
CA LYS A 18 9.50 12.97 19.23
C LYS A 18 9.35 14.40 18.73
N LEU A 19 9.18 14.59 17.40
CA LEU A 19 8.93 15.91 16.80
C LEU A 19 7.68 16.58 17.38
N LEU A 20 6.58 15.83 17.49
CA LEU A 20 5.34 16.35 18.05
C LEU A 20 5.46 16.70 19.53
N LYS A 21 6.19 15.89 20.31
CA LYS A 21 6.46 16.17 21.71
C LYS A 21 7.33 17.43 21.88
N GLU A 22 8.39 17.59 21.10
CA GLU A 22 9.24 18.80 21.10
C GLU A 22 8.47 20.06 20.67
N ALA A 23 7.45 19.89 19.82
CA ALA A 23 6.52 20.98 19.45
C ALA A 23 5.52 21.33 20.58
N GLY A 24 5.61 20.70 21.74
CA GLY A 24 4.79 20.99 22.93
C GLY A 24 3.42 20.33 22.94
N HIS A 25 3.21 19.27 22.13
CA HIS A 25 1.98 18.50 22.16
C HIS A 25 2.02 17.41 23.24
N HIS A 26 0.86 17.06 23.79
CA HIS A 26 0.68 15.85 24.57
C HIS A 26 0.57 14.67 23.62
N VAL A 27 1.56 13.79 23.62
CA VAL A 27 1.67 12.67 22.67
C VAL A 27 1.40 11.35 23.36
N ILE A 28 0.58 10.52 22.74
CA ILE A 28 0.23 9.16 23.15
C ILE A 28 0.59 8.22 22.00
N GLY A 29 1.37 7.17 22.26
CA GLY A 29 1.72 6.15 21.29
C GLY A 29 0.67 5.06 21.22
N ALA A 30 0.35 4.60 20.02
CA ALA A 30 -0.54 3.45 19.80
C ALA A 30 0.00 2.55 18.69
N THR A 31 -0.12 1.23 18.86
CA THR A 31 0.15 0.28 17.77
C THR A 31 -1.00 -0.69 17.62
N MET A 32 -1.14 -1.25 16.42
CA MET A 32 -2.06 -2.35 16.13
C MET A 32 -1.30 -3.66 16.23
N ALA A 33 -1.84 -4.64 16.95
CA ALA A 33 -1.46 -6.03 16.86
C ALA A 33 -2.34 -6.68 15.78
N ILE A 34 -1.73 -7.15 14.70
CA ILE A 34 -2.44 -7.74 13.54
C ILE A 34 -2.15 -9.23 13.40
N TRP A 35 -1.13 -9.73 14.08
CA TRP A 35 -0.80 -11.14 14.12
C TRP A 35 -1.67 -11.88 15.13
N GLY A 36 -2.30 -12.97 14.72
CA GLY A 36 -3.18 -13.77 15.58
C GLY A 36 -2.95 -15.27 15.46
N ASP A 37 -3.34 -16.01 16.51
CA ASP A 37 -3.25 -17.48 16.55
C ASP A 37 -4.37 -18.16 15.75
N LYS A 38 -5.12 -17.44 14.95
CA LYS A 38 -6.30 -17.91 14.19
C LYS A 38 -6.12 -17.78 12.69
N GLY A 39 -6.90 -18.55 11.93
CA GLY A 39 -6.91 -18.48 10.47
C GLY A 39 -5.59 -18.92 9.84
N VAL A 40 -5.24 -18.31 8.72
CA VAL A 40 -4.03 -18.61 7.95
C VAL A 40 -2.74 -18.32 8.72
N MET A 41 -2.77 -17.35 9.64
CA MET A 41 -1.60 -16.92 10.41
C MET A 41 -1.04 -18.03 11.31
N LYS A 42 -1.88 -18.97 11.78
CA LYS A 42 -1.47 -20.08 12.64
C LYS A 42 -0.41 -20.99 12.00
N ASN A 43 -0.41 -21.10 10.68
CA ASN A 43 0.42 -22.02 9.92
C ASN A 43 1.67 -21.36 9.31
N MET A 44 1.80 -20.06 9.43
CA MET A 44 2.91 -19.30 8.85
C MET A 44 4.19 -19.54 9.64
N LYS A 45 5.27 -19.86 8.94
CA LYS A 45 6.56 -20.25 9.53
C LYS A 45 7.66 -19.22 9.34
N ALA A 46 7.47 -18.28 8.46
CA ALA A 46 8.53 -17.36 8.08
C ALA A 46 8.76 -16.30 9.17
N SER A 47 9.92 -16.36 9.82
CA SER A 47 10.55 -15.20 10.42
C SER A 47 11.01 -14.28 9.31
N THR A 48 10.49 -13.07 9.26
CA THR A 48 10.76 -12.16 8.14
C THR A 48 11.02 -10.78 8.67
N HIS A 49 12.25 -10.56 9.10
CA HIS A 49 12.70 -9.22 9.44
C HIS A 49 12.41 -8.26 8.28
N GLY A 50 11.66 -7.20 8.57
CA GLY A 50 11.38 -6.13 7.62
C GLY A 50 10.01 -6.17 6.92
N ALA A 51 9.08 -7.03 7.35
CA ALA A 51 7.68 -7.03 6.91
C ALA A 51 6.74 -6.51 8.01
N CYS A 52 5.56 -6.02 7.61
CA CYS A 52 4.54 -5.57 8.57
C CYS A 52 3.75 -6.71 9.21
N LEU A 53 3.59 -7.84 8.49
CA LEU A 53 2.88 -9.02 8.94
C LEU A 53 3.86 -10.17 9.14
N GLY A 54 3.96 -10.70 10.34
CA GLY A 54 4.83 -11.83 10.63
C GLY A 54 4.91 -12.17 12.12
N PRO A 55 5.51 -13.31 12.45
CA PRO A 55 5.67 -13.75 13.85
C PRO A 55 6.55 -12.80 14.69
N ASP A 56 7.34 -11.94 14.04
CA ASP A 56 8.24 -10.97 14.68
C ASP A 56 7.49 -9.69 15.16
N GLU A 57 6.16 -9.60 14.95
CA GLU A 57 5.34 -8.47 15.40
C GLU A 57 5.54 -8.13 16.88
N LYS A 58 5.75 -9.17 17.73
CA LYS A 58 6.01 -8.95 19.16
C LYS A 58 7.29 -8.16 19.42
N GLU A 59 8.32 -8.36 18.60
CA GLU A 59 9.59 -7.63 18.70
C GLU A 59 9.40 -6.17 18.24
N ASP A 60 8.59 -5.93 17.21
CA ASP A 60 8.27 -4.59 16.75
C ASP A 60 7.41 -3.82 17.76
N ILE A 61 6.43 -4.49 18.39
CA ILE A 61 5.64 -3.92 19.49
C ILE A 61 6.54 -3.56 20.68
N GLU A 62 7.47 -4.43 21.05
CA GLU A 62 8.40 -4.18 22.15
C GLU A 62 9.39 -3.05 21.79
N SER A 63 9.84 -2.99 20.55
CA SER A 63 10.65 -1.87 20.04
C SER A 63 9.89 -0.54 20.13
N ALA A 64 8.61 -0.52 19.74
CA ALA A 64 7.76 0.66 19.87
C ALA A 64 7.55 1.07 21.33
N ARG A 65 7.36 0.11 22.24
CA ARG A 65 7.23 0.34 23.68
C ARG A 65 8.47 1.02 24.25
N LYS A 66 9.67 0.47 23.96
CA LYS A 66 10.95 1.04 24.43
C LYS A 66 11.15 2.47 23.95
N VAL A 67 10.85 2.73 22.68
CA VAL A 67 10.93 4.11 22.15
C VAL A 67 9.96 5.03 22.87
N CYS A 68 8.73 4.61 23.15
CA CYS A 68 7.78 5.42 23.91
C CYS A 68 8.26 5.70 25.32
N GLU A 69 8.88 4.74 26.00
CA GLU A 69 9.52 4.92 27.30
C GLU A 69 10.70 5.91 27.23
N GLU A 70 11.59 5.78 26.24
CA GLU A 70 12.70 6.71 26.01
C GLU A 70 12.21 8.15 25.76
N ILE A 71 11.16 8.31 24.98
CA ILE A 71 10.53 9.61 24.70
C ILE A 71 9.76 10.11 25.93
N GLY A 72 9.33 9.22 26.83
CA GLY A 72 8.47 9.52 28.00
C GLY A 72 7.04 9.85 27.58
N ILE A 73 6.42 8.97 26.79
CA ILE A 73 5.01 9.02 26.38
C ILE A 73 4.30 7.72 26.72
N GLU A 74 2.98 7.78 26.93
CA GLU A 74 2.11 6.62 27.11
C GLU A 74 2.11 5.76 25.85
N PHE A 75 1.95 4.42 25.99
CA PHE A 75 1.90 3.50 24.87
C PHE A 75 0.81 2.44 25.04
N HIS A 76 0.01 2.26 23.99
CA HIS A 76 -1.10 1.33 23.97
C HIS A 76 -0.99 0.38 22.77
N VAL A 77 -1.43 -0.86 22.98
CA VAL A 77 -1.50 -1.91 21.95
C VAL A 77 -2.96 -2.30 21.76
N PHE A 78 -3.45 -2.27 20.53
CA PHE A 78 -4.82 -2.63 20.18
C PHE A 78 -4.83 -3.88 19.30
N ASP A 79 -5.62 -4.88 19.70
CA ASP A 79 -5.83 -6.08 18.88
C ASP A 79 -6.72 -5.74 17.68
N CYS A 80 -6.12 -5.80 16.50
CA CYS A 80 -6.77 -5.58 15.21
C CYS A 80 -6.73 -6.85 14.33
N ALA A 81 -6.32 -8.01 14.87
CA ALA A 81 -6.08 -9.23 14.09
C ALA A 81 -7.32 -9.70 13.33
N ALA A 82 -8.49 -9.69 13.98
CA ALA A 82 -9.74 -10.11 13.35
C ALA A 82 -10.15 -9.19 12.19
N GLN A 83 -10.03 -7.86 12.37
CA GLN A 83 -10.35 -6.89 11.34
C GLN A 83 -9.34 -6.94 10.19
N TYR A 84 -8.07 -7.16 10.50
CA TYR A 84 -7.02 -7.31 9.50
C TYR A 84 -7.24 -8.55 8.63
N ASP A 85 -7.57 -9.69 9.23
CA ASP A 85 -7.92 -10.91 8.50
C ASP A 85 -9.11 -10.68 7.56
N GLU A 86 -10.20 -10.09 8.07
CA GLU A 86 -11.43 -9.86 7.31
C GLU A 86 -11.23 -8.89 6.14
N ILE A 87 -10.52 -7.77 6.37
CA ILE A 87 -10.43 -6.66 5.42
C ILE A 87 -9.24 -6.86 4.47
N VAL A 88 -8.07 -7.18 5.03
CA VAL A 88 -6.82 -7.18 4.26
C VAL A 88 -6.51 -8.56 3.69
N LEU A 89 -6.48 -9.61 4.53
CA LEU A 89 -6.06 -10.94 4.09
C LEU A 89 -7.11 -11.62 3.22
N LYS A 90 -8.39 -11.50 3.54
CA LYS A 90 -9.45 -12.06 2.67
C LYS A 90 -9.51 -11.37 1.32
N ASN A 91 -9.33 -10.04 1.28
CA ASN A 91 -9.23 -9.30 0.01
C ASN A 91 -8.00 -9.76 -0.78
N PHE A 92 -6.83 -9.84 -0.14
CA PHE A 92 -5.59 -10.33 -0.73
C PHE A 92 -5.79 -11.72 -1.36
N LYS A 93 -6.32 -12.67 -0.61
CA LYS A 93 -6.61 -14.02 -1.07
C LYS A 93 -7.57 -14.04 -2.25
N LYS A 94 -8.69 -13.33 -2.15
CA LYS A 94 -9.70 -13.23 -3.21
C LYS A 94 -9.10 -12.72 -4.53
N GLU A 95 -8.30 -11.66 -4.46
CA GLU A 95 -7.72 -11.04 -5.65
C GLU A 95 -6.67 -11.95 -6.32
N TYR A 96 -5.77 -12.56 -5.55
CA TYR A 96 -4.78 -13.50 -6.10
C TYR A 96 -5.44 -14.73 -6.74
N LEU A 97 -6.44 -15.31 -6.09
CA LEU A 97 -7.18 -16.45 -6.64
C LEU A 97 -7.97 -16.10 -7.91
N ALA A 98 -8.27 -14.84 -8.11
CA ALA A 98 -8.88 -14.32 -9.34
C ALA A 98 -7.83 -13.92 -10.41
N GLY A 99 -6.55 -14.24 -10.22
CA GLY A 99 -5.48 -13.89 -11.17
C GLY A 99 -5.14 -12.40 -11.18
N ARG A 100 -5.48 -11.65 -10.12
CA ARG A 100 -5.17 -10.23 -9.99
C ARG A 100 -4.10 -10.02 -8.91
N THR A 101 -3.40 -8.90 -8.99
CA THR A 101 -2.30 -8.56 -8.07
C THR A 101 -2.74 -7.45 -7.12
N PRO A 102 -3.24 -7.75 -5.91
CA PRO A 102 -3.74 -6.74 -4.96
C PRO A 102 -2.63 -5.90 -4.35
N ASN A 103 -3.02 -4.78 -3.73
CA ASN A 103 -2.15 -3.98 -2.87
C ASN A 103 -2.73 -3.92 -1.45
N PRO A 104 -2.31 -4.82 -0.55
CA PRO A 104 -2.83 -4.91 0.82
C PRO A 104 -2.55 -3.65 1.65
N CYS A 105 -1.45 -2.93 1.38
CA CYS A 105 -1.09 -1.72 2.12
C CYS A 105 -2.12 -0.60 1.96
N ILE A 106 -2.80 -0.49 0.82
CA ILE A 106 -3.83 0.51 0.59
C ILE A 106 -5.05 0.24 1.49
N TRP A 107 -5.48 -1.01 1.58
CA TRP A 107 -6.59 -1.43 2.44
C TRP A 107 -6.23 -1.29 3.93
N CYS A 108 -5.02 -1.73 4.32
CA CYS A 108 -4.52 -1.57 5.68
C CYS A 108 -4.50 -0.10 6.10
N ASN A 109 -3.94 0.79 5.27
CA ASN A 109 -3.90 2.21 5.60
C ASN A 109 -5.31 2.78 5.73
N SER A 110 -6.17 2.64 4.73
CA SER A 110 -7.47 3.31 4.70
C SER A 110 -8.46 2.82 5.76
N LEU A 111 -8.47 1.51 6.07
CA LEU A 111 -9.49 0.90 6.90
C LEU A 111 -8.98 0.41 8.27
N ILE A 112 -7.72 0.03 8.40
CA ILE A 112 -7.19 -0.43 9.68
C ILE A 112 -6.45 0.72 10.39
N LYS A 113 -5.40 1.24 9.77
CA LYS A 113 -4.49 2.19 10.42
C LYS A 113 -5.12 3.56 10.66
N PHE A 114 -5.86 4.09 9.68
CA PHE A 114 -6.47 5.42 9.77
C PHE A 114 -7.97 5.39 10.11
N ASP A 115 -8.55 4.23 10.39
CA ASP A 115 -9.96 4.09 10.78
C ASP A 115 -10.12 3.27 12.07
N ILE A 116 -9.85 1.97 12.02
CA ILE A 116 -10.08 1.05 13.14
C ILE A 116 -9.17 1.38 14.33
N LEU A 117 -7.87 1.58 14.13
CA LEU A 117 -6.92 1.87 15.22
C LEU A 117 -7.31 3.12 16.03
N PRO A 118 -7.52 4.31 15.43
CA PRO A 118 -7.96 5.48 16.19
C PRO A 118 -9.35 5.31 16.79
N SER A 119 -10.25 4.55 16.17
CA SER A 119 -11.57 4.24 16.70
C SER A 119 -11.49 3.37 17.96
N LEU A 120 -10.66 2.32 17.94
CA LEU A 120 -10.41 1.48 19.11
C LEU A 120 -9.79 2.28 20.27
N ALA A 121 -8.85 3.20 19.96
CA ALA A 121 -8.29 4.07 20.99
C ALA A 121 -9.36 4.91 21.68
N LYS A 122 -10.26 5.54 20.93
CA LYS A 122 -11.41 6.29 21.48
C LYS A 122 -12.36 5.41 22.30
N MET A 123 -12.68 4.22 21.80
CA MET A 123 -13.54 3.27 22.51
C MET A 123 -12.94 2.80 23.84
N ASN A 124 -11.63 2.80 23.96
CA ASN A 124 -10.90 2.49 25.20
C ASN A 124 -10.61 3.73 26.06
N GLY A 125 -11.28 4.85 25.80
CA GLY A 125 -11.22 6.06 26.64
C GLY A 125 -10.02 6.94 26.41
N ILE A 126 -9.25 6.74 25.31
CA ILE A 126 -8.14 7.62 24.97
C ILE A 126 -8.68 8.82 24.19
N GLU A 127 -8.56 9.99 24.78
CA GLU A 127 -8.97 11.26 24.18
C GLU A 127 -7.81 11.89 23.41
N PHE A 128 -8.02 12.21 22.15
CA PHE A 128 -7.05 12.90 21.30
C PHE A 128 -7.74 13.77 20.25
N ASP A 129 -7.07 14.84 19.85
CA ASP A 129 -7.54 15.81 18.86
C ASP A 129 -7.20 15.37 17.44
N LYS A 130 -6.01 14.75 17.25
CA LYS A 130 -5.47 14.31 15.95
C LYS A 130 -4.79 12.96 16.08
N PHE A 131 -4.82 12.21 14.97
CA PHE A 131 -4.03 11.00 14.80
C PHE A 131 -2.86 11.28 13.86
N ALA A 132 -1.63 10.90 14.23
CA ALA A 132 -0.43 11.14 13.44
C ALA A 132 0.29 9.83 13.09
N THR A 133 0.98 9.81 11.97
CA THR A 133 1.84 8.70 11.55
C THR A 133 3.10 9.21 10.86
N GLY A 134 4.09 8.33 10.71
CA GLY A 134 5.34 8.58 10.01
C GLY A 134 5.26 8.45 8.48
N HIS A 135 4.11 8.64 7.86
CA HIS A 135 4.01 8.59 6.40
C HIS A 135 4.56 9.86 5.74
N TYR A 136 5.26 9.66 4.61
CA TYR A 136 5.80 10.73 3.77
C TYR A 136 4.74 11.18 2.75
N ALA A 137 3.81 11.99 3.20
CA ALA A 137 2.82 12.70 2.40
C ALA A 137 2.44 13.97 3.15
N ARG A 138 1.80 14.92 2.46
CA ARG A 138 1.37 16.21 3.05
C ARG A 138 -0.15 16.32 2.98
N ILE A 139 -0.73 17.07 3.90
CA ILE A 139 -2.17 17.38 3.92
C ILE A 139 -2.32 18.88 4.00
N GLU A 140 -3.08 19.44 3.10
CA GLU A 140 -3.41 20.86 3.06
C GLU A 140 -4.91 21.05 2.86
N LYS A 141 -5.43 22.23 3.17
CA LYS A 141 -6.81 22.58 2.88
C LYS A 141 -6.85 23.38 1.59
N GLY A 142 -7.52 22.82 0.58
CA GLY A 142 -7.66 23.44 -0.72
C GLY A 142 -8.63 24.64 -0.69
N GLU A 143 -8.60 25.47 -1.73
CA GLU A 143 -9.48 26.64 -1.90
C GLU A 143 -10.97 26.25 -1.96
N ASN A 144 -11.27 25.06 -2.46
CA ASN A 144 -12.63 24.49 -2.47
C ASN A 144 -13.12 24.01 -1.10
N GLY A 145 -12.32 24.21 -0.04
CA GLY A 145 -12.61 23.78 1.33
C GLY A 145 -12.36 22.31 1.63
N ARG A 146 -12.03 21.48 0.64
CA ARG A 146 -11.68 20.08 0.81
C ARG A 146 -10.24 19.92 1.33
N TYR A 147 -10.00 18.91 2.11
CA TYR A 147 -8.64 18.51 2.43
C TYR A 147 -8.01 17.82 1.22
N GLN A 148 -6.79 18.18 0.90
CA GLN A 148 -5.99 17.63 -0.18
C GLN A 148 -4.87 16.80 0.39
N LEU A 149 -4.65 15.63 -0.17
CA LEU A 149 -3.45 14.84 0.05
C LEU A 149 -2.43 15.22 -1.03
N LEU A 150 -1.22 15.53 -0.62
CA LEU A 150 -0.12 15.89 -1.53
C LEU A 150 1.02 14.89 -1.37
N ARG A 151 1.80 14.76 -2.41
CA ARG A 151 3.04 13.99 -2.41
C ARG A 151 4.01 14.51 -1.35
N GLY A 152 4.79 13.60 -0.76
CA GLY A 152 5.93 13.98 0.07
C GLY A 152 7.00 14.69 -0.74
N VAL A 153 7.78 15.58 -0.10
CA VAL A 153 8.88 16.31 -0.76
C VAL A 153 10.01 15.41 -1.23
N SER A 154 10.15 14.20 -0.66
CA SER A 154 11.12 13.19 -1.08
C SER A 154 10.49 12.26 -2.14
N PRO A 155 10.83 12.36 -3.44
CA PRO A 155 10.17 11.58 -4.49
C PRO A 155 10.35 10.06 -4.33
N HIS A 156 11.48 9.63 -3.72
CA HIS A 156 11.78 8.21 -3.48
C HIS A 156 11.07 7.63 -2.25
N LYS A 157 10.57 8.49 -1.36
CA LYS A 157 9.86 8.09 -0.13
C LYS A 157 8.40 8.51 -0.13
N ASP A 158 7.93 9.18 -1.19
CA ASP A 158 6.53 9.57 -1.33
C ASP A 158 5.60 8.35 -1.16
N GLN A 159 4.70 8.44 -0.18
CA GLN A 159 3.75 7.40 0.17
C GLN A 159 2.30 7.78 -0.14
N SER A 160 2.08 8.90 -0.84
CA SER A 160 0.74 9.36 -1.22
C SER A 160 -0.04 8.31 -2.03
N TYR A 161 0.66 7.49 -2.83
CA TYR A 161 0.08 6.37 -3.56
C TYR A 161 -0.68 5.38 -2.66
N PHE A 162 -0.19 5.11 -1.45
CA PHE A 162 -0.82 4.18 -0.51
C PHE A 162 -1.97 4.78 0.29
N LEU A 163 -2.20 6.09 0.16
CA LEU A 163 -3.13 6.87 0.97
C LEU A 163 -4.32 7.42 0.16
N TYR A 164 -4.41 7.14 -1.13
CA TYR A 164 -5.43 7.72 -2.00
C TYR A 164 -6.88 7.34 -1.62
N ARG A 165 -7.09 6.31 -0.83
CA ARG A 165 -8.42 5.88 -0.36
C ARG A 165 -8.83 6.50 0.98
N LEU A 166 -8.05 7.42 1.53
CA LEU A 166 -8.46 8.16 2.71
C LEU A 166 -9.68 9.03 2.41
N ARG A 167 -10.56 9.17 3.38
CA ARG A 167 -11.77 10.00 3.28
C ARG A 167 -11.49 11.42 3.80
N GLN A 168 -12.37 12.36 3.46
CA GLN A 168 -12.28 13.75 3.90
C GLN A 168 -12.33 13.89 5.45
N ASP A 169 -13.17 13.10 6.10
CA ASP A 169 -13.25 13.04 7.57
C ASP A 169 -11.94 12.54 8.20
N GLN A 170 -11.29 11.56 7.58
CA GLN A 170 -9.97 11.08 8.01
C GLN A 170 -8.90 12.16 7.78
N LEU A 171 -8.79 12.73 6.57
CA LEU A 171 -7.82 13.77 6.25
C LEU A 171 -7.92 14.98 7.19
N ALA A 172 -9.16 15.36 7.58
CA ALA A 172 -9.39 16.44 8.54
C ALA A 172 -8.79 16.17 9.92
N ASN A 173 -8.62 14.90 10.31
CA ASN A 173 -8.26 14.48 11.66
C ASN A 173 -6.87 13.86 11.77
N ILE A 174 -6.11 13.76 10.67
CA ILE A 174 -4.75 13.20 10.70
C ILE A 174 -3.67 14.25 10.50
N MET A 175 -2.47 13.90 10.92
CA MET A 175 -1.24 14.66 10.71
C MET A 175 -0.15 13.75 10.14
N LEU A 176 0.59 14.25 9.16
CA LEU A 176 1.71 13.57 8.52
C LEU A 176 2.97 14.44 8.61
N PRO A 177 3.61 14.54 9.81
CA PRO A 177 4.67 15.50 10.06
C PRO A 177 5.92 15.29 9.19
N LEU A 178 6.13 14.09 8.66
CA LEU A 178 7.33 13.76 7.88
C LEU A 178 7.23 14.15 6.40
N GLY A 179 6.05 14.51 5.92
CA GLY A 179 5.83 14.80 4.49
C GLY A 179 6.64 15.97 3.94
N GLY A 180 7.10 16.89 4.80
CA GLY A 180 7.97 18.02 4.47
C GLY A 180 9.48 17.77 4.61
N TYR A 181 9.90 16.51 4.88
CA TYR A 181 11.31 16.14 5.09
C TYR A 181 11.76 15.05 4.12
N THR A 182 13.06 15.04 3.83
CA THR A 182 13.71 13.90 3.20
C THR A 182 13.99 12.79 4.23
N LYS A 183 14.28 11.58 3.75
CA LYS A 183 14.62 10.47 4.66
C LYS A 183 15.94 10.71 5.40
N GLU A 184 16.87 11.35 4.74
CA GLU A 184 18.18 11.73 5.28
C GLU A 184 18.00 12.71 6.46
N GLU A 185 17.21 13.76 6.27
CA GLU A 185 16.88 14.73 7.35
C GLU A 185 16.19 14.05 8.53
N ILE A 186 15.29 13.08 8.27
CA ILE A 186 14.62 12.35 9.36
C ILE A 186 15.60 11.45 10.12
N ARG A 187 16.54 10.79 9.44
CA ARG A 187 17.59 10.01 10.11
C ARG A 187 18.53 10.90 10.96
N GLU A 188 18.91 12.07 10.44
CA GLU A 188 19.69 13.05 11.18
C GLU A 188 18.94 13.54 12.43
N LYS A 189 17.64 13.86 12.29
CA LYS A 189 16.80 14.22 13.44
C LYS A 189 16.70 13.10 14.47
N ALA A 190 16.48 11.86 14.02
CA ALA A 190 16.43 10.68 14.90
C ALA A 190 17.74 10.54 15.71
N LYS A 191 18.89 10.71 15.04
CA LYS A 191 20.21 10.70 15.71
C LYS A 191 20.38 11.87 16.70
N SER A 192 19.97 13.08 16.31
CA SER A 192 20.03 14.25 17.18
C SER A 192 19.14 14.14 18.43
N PHE A 193 18.04 13.39 18.32
CA PHE A 193 17.15 13.06 19.42
C PHE A 193 17.64 11.90 20.29
N GLY A 194 18.74 11.23 19.88
CA GLY A 194 19.30 10.07 20.60
C GLY A 194 18.46 8.81 20.47
N LEU A 195 17.58 8.70 19.46
CA LEU A 195 16.73 7.52 19.28
C LEU A 195 17.56 6.30 18.84
N GLN A 196 17.50 5.21 19.59
CA GLN A 196 18.24 3.97 19.29
C GLN A 196 17.86 3.34 17.94
N VAL A 197 16.66 3.63 17.44
CA VAL A 197 16.13 3.13 16.17
C VAL A 197 16.60 3.93 14.95
N ALA A 198 17.46 4.94 15.08
CA ALA A 198 17.88 5.82 13.99
C ALA A 198 18.50 5.09 12.79
N ASP A 199 19.19 4.00 13.03
CA ASP A 199 19.83 3.17 11.98
C ASP A 199 19.04 1.90 11.61
N LYS A 200 17.85 1.68 12.21
CA LYS A 200 16.96 0.55 11.87
C LYS A 200 16.52 0.64 10.39
N PRO A 201 16.62 -0.45 9.61
CA PRO A 201 16.10 -0.47 8.25
C PRO A 201 14.59 -0.28 8.21
N ASP A 202 14.09 0.28 7.10
CA ASP A 202 12.65 0.42 6.88
C ASP A 202 12.03 -0.95 6.55
N SER A 203 10.77 -1.17 6.95
CA SER A 203 9.99 -2.31 6.47
C SER A 203 9.81 -2.19 4.95
N GLN A 204 10.13 -3.27 4.22
CA GLN A 204 10.15 -3.27 2.76
C GLN A 204 8.87 -3.80 2.13
N ASP A 205 8.19 -4.73 2.82
CA ASP A 205 7.01 -5.44 2.29
C ASP A 205 5.95 -5.62 3.39
N PHE A 206 4.74 -6.01 2.98
CA PHE A 206 3.72 -6.36 3.95
C PHE A 206 3.92 -7.77 4.52
N TYR A 207 4.46 -8.70 3.71
CA TYR A 207 4.81 -10.06 4.09
C TYR A 207 6.05 -10.52 3.30
N ALA A 208 7.08 -11.02 3.98
CA ALA A 208 8.34 -11.41 3.34
C ALA A 208 8.48 -12.94 3.14
N GLY A 209 7.45 -13.73 3.52
CA GLY A 209 7.39 -15.17 3.27
C GLY A 209 6.80 -15.54 1.90
N ASP A 210 6.52 -16.83 1.72
CA ASP A 210 5.83 -17.33 0.53
C ASP A 210 4.33 -16.95 0.62
N TYR A 211 3.82 -16.22 -0.36
CA TYR A 211 2.40 -15.84 -0.43
C TYR A 211 1.44 -17.04 -0.45
N ASN A 212 1.91 -18.23 -0.88
CA ASN A 212 1.11 -19.45 -0.79
C ASN A 212 0.72 -19.81 0.67
N GLU A 213 1.53 -19.42 1.65
CA GLU A 213 1.19 -19.58 3.07
C GLU A 213 -0.04 -18.74 3.46
N LEU A 214 -0.15 -17.51 2.90
CA LEU A 214 -1.29 -16.62 3.12
C LEU A 214 -2.54 -17.08 2.36
N LEU A 215 -2.35 -17.65 1.18
CA LEU A 215 -3.47 -18.11 0.33
C LEU A 215 -4.12 -19.36 0.90
N ASP A 216 -3.34 -20.22 1.58
CA ASP A 216 -3.82 -21.49 2.17
C ASP A 216 -4.70 -22.28 1.17
N VAL A 217 -4.16 -22.55 -0.01
CA VAL A 217 -4.83 -23.26 -1.08
C VAL A 217 -3.99 -24.42 -1.59
N LYS A 218 -4.67 -25.45 -2.06
CA LYS A 218 -3.99 -26.58 -2.71
C LYS A 218 -3.52 -26.19 -4.11
N PRO A 219 -2.38 -26.68 -4.58
CA PRO A 219 -1.95 -26.50 -5.95
C PRO A 219 -3.05 -26.86 -6.95
N LYS A 220 -3.21 -26.00 -7.97
CA LYS A 220 -4.15 -26.22 -9.09
C LYS A 220 -3.36 -26.16 -10.39
N LYS A 221 -3.10 -27.33 -10.98
CA LYS A 221 -2.35 -27.40 -12.23
C LYS A 221 -3.06 -26.68 -13.36
N GLY A 222 -2.29 -26.00 -14.18
CA GLY A 222 -2.72 -25.32 -15.39
C GLY A 222 -1.58 -25.21 -16.38
N ASN A 223 -1.86 -24.65 -17.56
CA ASN A 223 -0.90 -24.56 -18.64
C ASN A 223 -0.25 -23.16 -18.69
N ILE A 224 1.03 -23.14 -19.04
CA ILE A 224 1.68 -21.93 -19.52
C ILE A 224 1.66 -22.01 -21.05
N VAL A 225 1.02 -21.02 -21.68
CA VAL A 225 0.81 -20.98 -23.13
C VAL A 225 1.44 -19.72 -23.75
N ASP A 226 1.79 -19.80 -25.02
CA ASP A 226 2.12 -18.59 -25.79
C ASP A 226 0.84 -17.83 -26.22
N MET A 227 1.03 -16.74 -26.96
CA MET A 227 -0.11 -15.91 -27.42
C MET A 227 -0.98 -16.59 -28.48
N ASP A 228 -0.48 -17.64 -29.14
CA ASP A 228 -1.19 -18.44 -30.13
C ASP A 228 -1.90 -19.64 -29.48
N GLY A 229 -1.73 -19.86 -28.16
CA GLY A 229 -2.33 -20.93 -27.39
C GLY A 229 -1.52 -22.24 -27.38
N ASN A 230 -0.28 -22.23 -27.88
CA ASN A 230 0.59 -23.42 -27.79
C ASN A 230 1.07 -23.60 -26.36
N ILE A 231 1.01 -24.84 -25.86
CA ILE A 231 1.44 -25.18 -24.51
C ILE A 231 2.97 -25.22 -24.48
N LEU A 232 3.54 -24.39 -23.61
CA LEU A 232 4.99 -24.29 -23.38
C LEU A 232 5.43 -24.97 -22.09
N GLY A 233 4.52 -25.18 -21.14
CA GLY A 233 4.79 -25.77 -19.84
C GLY A 233 3.54 -25.85 -18.95
N GLU A 234 3.73 -26.26 -17.72
CA GLU A 234 2.69 -26.35 -16.69
C GLU A 234 3.03 -25.48 -15.48
N HIS A 235 2.01 -25.13 -14.70
CA HIS A 235 2.15 -24.45 -13.41
C HIS A 235 1.25 -25.06 -12.34
N ASP A 236 1.52 -24.79 -11.06
CA ASP A 236 0.77 -25.31 -9.92
C ASP A 236 -0.23 -24.32 -9.33
N GLY A 237 -0.47 -23.19 -9.99
CA GLY A 237 -1.44 -22.18 -9.59
C GLY A 237 -1.20 -20.85 -10.29
N ILE A 238 -2.25 -20.30 -10.90
CA ILE A 238 -2.20 -19.02 -11.61
C ILE A 238 -1.81 -17.86 -10.69
N TRP A 239 -2.13 -17.95 -9.41
CA TRP A 239 -1.82 -16.96 -8.36
C TRP A 239 -0.32 -16.82 -8.05
N ASN A 240 0.52 -17.73 -8.54
CA ASN A 240 1.98 -17.63 -8.43
C ASN A 240 2.59 -16.69 -9.47
N TYR A 241 1.75 -16.10 -10.34
CA TYR A 241 2.20 -15.28 -11.45
C TYR A 241 1.60 -13.89 -11.41
N THR A 242 2.38 -12.92 -11.88
CA THR A 242 1.96 -11.52 -12.01
C THR A 242 2.30 -11.01 -13.40
N ILE A 243 1.45 -10.15 -13.97
CA ILE A 243 1.69 -9.51 -15.27
C ILE A 243 3.05 -8.80 -15.26
N GLY A 244 3.87 -9.11 -16.27
CA GLY A 244 5.23 -8.61 -16.42
C GLY A 244 6.31 -9.44 -15.73
N GLN A 245 5.96 -10.52 -15.03
CA GLN A 245 6.91 -11.43 -14.42
C GLN A 245 7.75 -12.12 -15.51
N ARG A 246 9.09 -12.14 -15.29
CA ARG A 246 10.06 -12.80 -16.18
C ARG A 246 10.67 -14.05 -15.56
N LYS A 247 10.96 -13.98 -14.25
CA LYS A 247 11.63 -15.07 -13.54
C LYS A 247 10.64 -16.12 -13.05
N GLY A 248 11.09 -17.38 -12.92
CA GLY A 248 10.27 -18.45 -12.34
C GLY A 248 9.23 -19.06 -13.29
N LEU A 249 9.33 -18.81 -14.60
CA LEU A 249 8.44 -19.41 -15.60
C LEU A 249 8.78 -20.89 -15.90
N GLY A 250 10.04 -21.30 -15.69
CA GLY A 250 10.47 -22.67 -15.94
C GLY A 250 10.50 -23.08 -17.44
N ILE A 251 10.44 -22.10 -18.36
CA ILE A 251 10.36 -22.33 -19.79
C ILE A 251 11.70 -21.96 -20.45
N ALA A 252 12.21 -22.86 -21.29
CA ALA A 252 13.34 -22.58 -22.16
C ALA A 252 12.84 -21.90 -23.45
N ALA A 253 13.37 -20.73 -23.76
CA ALA A 253 13.04 -19.98 -24.98
C ALA A 253 14.28 -19.27 -25.51
N THR A 254 14.28 -18.90 -26.79
CA THR A 254 15.38 -18.19 -27.46
C THR A 254 15.55 -16.77 -26.93
N GLU A 255 14.45 -16.14 -26.49
CA GLU A 255 14.41 -14.82 -25.89
C GLU A 255 13.63 -14.84 -24.57
N ALA A 256 13.81 -13.80 -23.75
CA ALA A 256 13.12 -13.69 -22.48
C ALA A 256 11.59 -13.58 -22.65
N LEU A 257 10.86 -14.50 -22.04
CA LEU A 257 9.42 -14.48 -21.97
C LEU A 257 8.95 -13.74 -20.72
N TYR A 258 7.76 -13.15 -20.81
CA TYR A 258 7.10 -12.39 -19.75
C TYR A 258 5.63 -12.82 -19.67
N VAL A 259 5.07 -12.84 -18.47
CA VAL A 259 3.63 -13.00 -18.29
C VAL A 259 2.93 -11.78 -18.88
N VAL A 260 2.04 -12.00 -19.85
CA VAL A 260 1.29 -10.93 -20.54
C VAL A 260 -0.20 -10.94 -20.18
N GLU A 261 -0.74 -12.12 -19.81
CA GLU A 261 -2.13 -12.29 -19.42
C GLU A 261 -2.28 -13.45 -18.43
N LEU A 262 -3.25 -13.35 -17.52
CA LEU A 262 -3.65 -14.43 -16.62
C LEU A 262 -5.12 -14.75 -16.91
N ARG A 263 -5.41 -15.95 -17.47
CA ARG A 263 -6.75 -16.41 -17.82
C ARG A 263 -7.30 -17.29 -16.72
N ASN A 264 -8.04 -16.70 -15.80
CA ASN A 264 -8.54 -17.42 -14.62
C ASN A 264 -9.56 -18.53 -14.99
N GLU A 265 -10.38 -18.31 -16.00
CA GLU A 265 -11.43 -19.26 -16.45
C GLU A 265 -10.82 -20.56 -16.96
N THR A 266 -9.77 -20.49 -17.77
CA THR A 266 -9.06 -21.65 -18.34
C THR A 266 -7.89 -22.09 -17.49
N ASN A 267 -7.55 -21.33 -16.42
CA ASN A 267 -6.38 -21.54 -15.56
C ASN A 267 -5.08 -21.56 -16.37
N GLU A 268 -4.91 -20.57 -17.26
CA GLU A 268 -3.75 -20.43 -18.13
C GLU A 268 -2.93 -19.20 -17.79
N VAL A 269 -1.60 -19.35 -17.84
CA VAL A 269 -0.63 -18.24 -17.80
C VAL A 269 -0.16 -18.00 -19.22
N VAL A 270 -0.55 -16.87 -19.80
CA VAL A 270 -0.11 -16.51 -21.15
C VAL A 270 1.21 -15.77 -21.09
N VAL A 271 2.19 -16.22 -21.88
CA VAL A 271 3.50 -15.58 -21.96
C VAL A 271 3.78 -15.04 -23.35
N GLY A 272 4.55 -13.98 -23.41
CA GLY A 272 4.95 -13.33 -24.66
C GLY A 272 6.28 -12.62 -24.55
N PHE A 273 6.79 -12.07 -25.63
CA PHE A 273 8.00 -11.25 -25.63
C PHE A 273 7.76 -9.89 -24.97
N LYS A 274 8.85 -9.19 -24.68
CA LYS A 274 8.83 -7.92 -23.91
C LYS A 274 7.89 -6.86 -24.51
N ASP A 275 7.81 -6.74 -25.84
CA ASP A 275 6.95 -5.80 -26.55
C ASP A 275 5.47 -5.97 -26.21
N LYS A 276 5.03 -7.20 -25.94
CA LYS A 276 3.64 -7.55 -25.57
C LYS A 276 3.25 -7.12 -24.16
N THR A 277 4.21 -6.70 -23.34
CA THR A 277 3.94 -6.20 -21.98
C THR A 277 3.57 -4.72 -21.93
N PHE A 278 3.67 -4.00 -23.05
CA PHE A 278 3.39 -2.58 -23.11
C PHE A 278 1.95 -2.30 -23.54
N LYS A 279 1.31 -1.38 -22.85
CA LYS A 279 -0.08 -0.94 -23.07
C LYS A 279 -0.15 0.59 -22.96
N ASP A 280 -1.05 1.23 -23.69
CA ASP A 280 -1.24 2.67 -23.68
C ASP A 280 -2.45 3.13 -22.86
N ARG A 281 -3.30 2.21 -22.40
CA ARG A 281 -4.49 2.53 -21.62
C ARG A 281 -4.85 1.48 -20.58
N LEU A 282 -5.68 1.87 -19.66
CA LEU A 282 -6.31 0.98 -18.68
C LEU A 282 -7.72 1.47 -18.33
N VAL A 283 -8.52 0.56 -17.80
CA VAL A 283 -9.79 0.88 -17.15
C VAL A 283 -9.63 0.65 -15.65
N ALA A 284 -10.06 1.62 -14.85
CA ALA A 284 -10.10 1.55 -13.39
C ALA A 284 -11.53 1.59 -12.87
N PHE A 285 -11.79 0.86 -11.79
CA PHE A 285 -13.07 0.81 -11.08
C PHE A 285 -12.88 1.08 -9.60
N ASP A 286 -13.98 1.14 -8.84
CA ASP A 286 -13.98 1.42 -7.39
C ASP A 286 -13.15 2.67 -7.07
N MET A 287 -13.48 3.76 -7.79
CA MET A 287 -12.78 5.03 -7.68
C MET A 287 -13.03 5.70 -6.32
N SER A 288 -11.97 6.22 -5.73
CA SER A 288 -11.98 7.05 -4.52
C SER A 288 -11.43 8.43 -4.85
N TRP A 289 -12.26 9.48 -4.70
CA TRP A 289 -11.89 10.85 -5.01
C TRP A 289 -11.54 11.62 -3.73
N LEU A 290 -10.39 12.31 -3.75
CA LEU A 290 -9.89 13.08 -2.60
C LEU A 290 -10.08 14.59 -2.80
N SER A 291 -9.33 15.16 -3.71
CA SER A 291 -9.28 16.63 -3.91
C SER A 291 -10.43 17.16 -4.77
N ILE A 292 -11.07 16.30 -5.52
CA ILE A 292 -12.31 16.56 -6.27
C ILE A 292 -13.44 15.70 -5.73
N GLU A 293 -14.68 16.05 -6.03
CA GLU A 293 -15.84 15.25 -5.60
C GLU A 293 -16.08 14.06 -6.53
N ASN A 294 -15.91 14.30 -7.83
CA ASN A 294 -16.13 13.32 -8.89
C ASN A 294 -15.34 13.71 -10.13
N LEU A 295 -15.21 12.81 -11.09
CA LEU A 295 -14.72 13.09 -12.44
C LEU A 295 -15.91 13.19 -13.40
N ASP A 296 -16.37 14.42 -13.67
CA ASP A 296 -17.55 14.64 -14.52
C ASP A 296 -17.21 14.81 -16.00
N LYS A 297 -15.96 15.04 -16.32
CA LYS A 297 -15.45 15.24 -17.69
C LYS A 297 -14.02 14.78 -17.81
N GLU A 298 -13.58 14.61 -19.04
CA GLU A 298 -12.19 14.32 -19.36
C GLU A 298 -11.25 15.39 -18.80
N ILE A 299 -10.14 14.94 -18.18
CA ILE A 299 -9.08 15.82 -17.68
C ILE A 299 -7.70 15.31 -18.13
N LYS A 300 -6.78 16.23 -18.32
CA LYS A 300 -5.34 15.93 -18.41
C LYS A 300 -4.72 16.02 -17.02
N CYS A 301 -4.02 14.99 -16.63
CA CYS A 301 -3.39 14.89 -15.32
C CYS A 301 -2.17 13.95 -15.40
N GLN A 302 -1.67 13.52 -14.27
CA GLN A 302 -0.62 12.51 -14.19
C GLN A 302 -1.13 11.25 -13.48
N ALA A 303 -0.54 10.09 -13.75
CA ALA A 303 -0.90 8.85 -13.10
C ALA A 303 0.31 8.03 -12.67
N LYS A 304 0.15 7.29 -11.57
CA LYS A 304 1.04 6.21 -11.15
C LYS A 304 0.24 4.89 -11.12
N ILE A 305 0.78 3.85 -11.70
CA ILE A 305 0.21 2.49 -11.64
C ILE A 305 0.99 1.56 -10.69
N ARG A 306 2.04 2.10 -10.06
CA ARG A 306 2.85 1.44 -9.01
C ARG A 306 3.42 2.51 -8.08
N SER A 307 3.63 2.15 -6.83
CA SER A 307 4.19 3.07 -5.81
C SER A 307 5.56 3.64 -6.18
N THR A 308 6.42 2.81 -6.76
CA THR A 308 7.81 3.18 -7.12
C THR A 308 7.94 3.93 -8.45
N GLN A 309 6.85 4.03 -9.24
CA GLN A 309 6.86 4.72 -10.53
C GLN A 309 6.82 6.23 -10.32
N GLN A 310 7.49 6.99 -11.22
CA GLN A 310 7.24 8.43 -11.33
C GLN A 310 5.90 8.65 -12.02
N PRO A 311 5.15 9.72 -11.67
CA PRO A 311 3.92 10.07 -12.37
C PRO A 311 4.18 10.33 -13.85
N THR A 312 3.30 9.81 -14.71
CA THR A 312 3.34 9.98 -16.18
C THR A 312 2.09 10.69 -16.66
N ASN A 313 2.17 11.47 -17.72
CA ASN A 313 1.04 12.20 -18.27
C ASN A 313 -0.03 11.27 -18.81
N VAL A 314 -1.28 11.61 -18.50
CA VAL A 314 -2.45 10.83 -18.92
C VAL A 314 -3.62 11.75 -19.24
N THR A 315 -4.56 11.20 -19.99
CA THR A 315 -5.93 11.70 -20.09
C THR A 315 -6.82 10.72 -19.31
N ALA A 316 -7.50 11.22 -18.29
CA ALA A 316 -8.50 10.45 -17.53
C ALA A 316 -9.90 10.81 -17.99
N ARG A 317 -10.69 9.81 -18.38
CA ARG A 317 -12.04 9.98 -18.94
C ARG A 317 -13.04 9.18 -18.11
N PRO A 318 -14.15 9.79 -17.64
CA PRO A 318 -15.20 9.05 -16.97
C PRO A 318 -15.94 8.14 -17.96
N LEU A 319 -16.35 6.95 -17.50
CA LEU A 319 -17.22 6.03 -18.20
C LEU A 319 -18.59 5.96 -17.51
N ASP A 320 -19.63 5.54 -18.25
CA ASP A 320 -21.04 5.58 -17.81
C ASP A 320 -21.35 4.78 -16.54
N ASN A 321 -20.53 3.80 -16.20
CA ASN A 321 -20.70 2.90 -15.05
C ASN A 321 -19.90 3.30 -13.80
N GLY A 322 -19.36 4.54 -13.76
CA GLY A 322 -18.49 5.04 -12.68
C GLY A 322 -17.05 4.52 -12.75
N GLU A 323 -16.71 3.79 -13.79
CA GLU A 323 -15.32 3.44 -14.12
C GLU A 323 -14.61 4.66 -14.77
N VAL A 324 -13.28 4.59 -14.83
CA VAL A 324 -12.46 5.62 -15.47
C VAL A 324 -11.49 4.96 -16.43
N GLU A 325 -11.52 5.44 -17.68
CA GLU A 325 -10.49 5.11 -18.66
C GLU A 325 -9.30 6.05 -18.45
N VAL A 326 -8.08 5.50 -18.37
CA VAL A 326 -6.83 6.26 -18.25
C VAL A 326 -5.97 5.95 -19.47
N ILE A 327 -5.73 6.97 -20.30
CA ILE A 327 -4.97 6.88 -21.55
C ILE A 327 -3.62 7.55 -21.30
N PHE A 328 -2.54 6.81 -21.49
CA PHE A 328 -1.18 7.29 -21.28
C PHE A 328 -0.61 7.93 -22.56
N GLU A 329 0.15 9.01 -22.42
CA GLU A 329 0.89 9.59 -23.53
C GLU A 329 2.02 8.65 -23.99
N ASP A 330 2.65 7.94 -23.06
CA ASP A 330 3.70 6.95 -23.32
C ASP A 330 3.24 5.55 -22.87
N MET A 331 3.57 4.53 -23.65
CA MET A 331 3.23 3.14 -23.33
C MET A 331 3.77 2.72 -21.96
N GLN A 332 2.93 2.10 -21.17
CA GLN A 332 3.23 1.63 -19.82
C GLN A 332 3.53 0.13 -19.83
N LYS A 333 4.60 -0.24 -19.13
CA LYS A 333 4.98 -1.65 -19.01
C LYS A 333 4.17 -2.35 -17.92
N SER A 334 3.59 -3.49 -18.26
CA SER A 334 3.02 -4.45 -17.29
C SER A 334 1.95 -3.83 -16.39
N ILE A 335 0.91 -3.26 -17.01
CA ILE A 335 -0.29 -2.82 -16.28
C ILE A 335 -0.95 -4.07 -15.68
N ALA A 336 -0.98 -4.14 -14.35
CA ALA A 336 -1.44 -5.34 -13.64
C ALA A 336 -2.84 -5.12 -13.03
N PRO A 337 -3.85 -5.91 -13.42
CA PRO A 337 -5.16 -5.90 -12.77
C PRO A 337 -5.04 -6.16 -11.27
N GLY A 338 -5.84 -5.45 -10.46
CA GLY A 338 -5.80 -5.52 -8.99
C GLY A 338 -4.84 -4.52 -8.34
N GLN A 339 -3.83 -4.02 -9.06
CA GLN A 339 -3.05 -2.85 -8.62
C GLN A 339 -3.90 -1.58 -8.70
N SER A 340 -3.43 -0.50 -8.08
CA SER A 340 -4.11 0.79 -8.17
C SER A 340 -3.54 1.68 -9.24
N VAL A 341 -4.40 2.51 -9.85
CA VAL A 341 -4.01 3.72 -10.54
C VAL A 341 -4.35 4.91 -9.65
N VAL A 342 -3.37 5.80 -9.42
CA VAL A 342 -3.56 7.01 -8.63
C VAL A 342 -3.28 8.21 -9.53
N LEU A 343 -4.24 9.15 -9.54
CA LEU A 343 -4.25 10.34 -10.38
C LEU A 343 -3.75 11.55 -9.60
N TYR A 344 -2.93 12.37 -10.25
CA TYR A 344 -2.28 13.54 -9.66
C TYR A 344 -2.45 14.78 -10.54
N ASP A 345 -2.58 15.93 -9.88
CA ASP A 345 -2.38 17.24 -10.50
C ASP A 345 -1.18 17.90 -9.81
N GLY A 346 -0.02 17.85 -10.46
CA GLY A 346 1.25 18.18 -9.81
C GLY A 346 1.51 17.31 -8.59
N ASP A 347 1.58 17.92 -7.40
CA ASP A 347 1.72 17.19 -6.14
C ASP A 347 0.40 16.70 -5.54
N VAL A 348 -0.73 17.25 -5.98
CA VAL A 348 -2.05 16.97 -5.40
C VAL A 348 -2.58 15.63 -5.88
N VAL A 349 -2.97 14.75 -4.99
CA VAL A 349 -3.68 13.50 -5.30
C VAL A 349 -5.14 13.83 -5.60
N LEU A 350 -5.57 13.66 -6.83
CA LEU A 350 -6.99 13.83 -7.24
C LEU A 350 -7.85 12.69 -6.69
N GLY A 351 -7.35 11.48 -6.80
CA GLY A 351 -8.00 10.24 -6.39
C GLY A 351 -7.33 9.03 -7.02
N GLY A 352 -8.00 7.89 -7.00
CA GLY A 352 -7.49 6.68 -7.63
C GLY A 352 -8.52 5.55 -7.59
N GLY A 353 -8.20 4.45 -8.25
CA GLY A 353 -9.05 3.27 -8.31
C GLY A 353 -8.25 1.99 -8.53
N ILE A 354 -8.94 0.88 -8.61
CA ILE A 354 -8.36 -0.44 -8.84
C ILE A 354 -8.33 -0.69 -10.35
N ILE A 355 -7.18 -1.10 -10.88
CA ILE A 355 -7.01 -1.46 -12.28
C ILE A 355 -7.81 -2.71 -12.58
N LYS A 356 -8.76 -2.63 -13.52
CA LYS A 356 -9.61 -3.72 -14.00
C LYS A 356 -8.91 -4.51 -15.10
N ALA A 357 -8.39 -3.80 -16.08
CA ALA A 357 -7.64 -4.34 -17.22
C ALA A 357 -6.69 -3.27 -17.79
N GLY A 358 -5.63 -3.71 -18.49
CA GLY A 358 -4.83 -2.89 -19.38
C GLY A 358 -5.12 -3.27 -20.83
N GLU A 359 -5.22 -2.30 -21.72
CA GLU A 359 -5.52 -2.45 -23.14
C GLU A 359 -4.43 -1.86 -24.03
#